data_a70314c8c68fb42459deadc1bc63473a
#
_entry.id   a70314c8c68fb42459deadc1bc63473a
#
_cell.length_a   1.000
_cell.length_b   1.000
_cell.length_c   1.000
_cell.angle_alpha   90.00
_cell.angle_beta   90.00
_cell.angle_gamma   90.00
#
_symmetry.space_group_name_H-M   'P 1'
#
loop_
_entity.id
_entity.type
_entity.pdbx_description
1 polymer ?
#
loop_
_entity_poly.entity_id
_entity_poly.type
_entity_poly.pdbx_seq_one_letter_code
_entity_poly.pdbx_strand_id
1 'polypeptide(L)'
;SYELDLARDICFRNPLELARAVREKVEGQASQYYLFVDEIQMSDEVPNPYNPSGRKITFYDALNDLKSLPNLDIYVTGSNSKMLSSDILTEFRGRSDEIRVHPLSFSEYYAAVGGDKSDAFDNYAFYGGMPLILSRPNETAKMNYLKSLFSEVYLKDIIERKKIKREDVLSATLDMLCSSIGSLTNPTNIAKSLNSRRQLSGESTVSENTVTSYIGHLSDAYLFEECHRYDVKGRNYFNYPNKYYCVDIGLRNARIGFRQQEMAHIMENIIYN
;
A
#
# COMPACT_ATOMS: atom_id res chain seq x y z
N SER A 1 5.18 9.20 -20.85
CA SER A 1 4.46 8.91 -19.62
C SER A 1 3.11 9.60 -19.61
N TYR A 2 2.16 8.98 -18.94
CA TYR A 2 0.83 9.53 -18.67
C TYR A 2 0.59 9.45 -17.15
N GLU A 3 0.14 10.55 -16.57
CA GLU A 3 -0.14 10.71 -15.16
C GLU A 3 -1.65 10.97 -15.01
N LEU A 4 -2.42 9.92 -14.74
CA LEU A 4 -3.89 9.95 -14.84
C LEU A 4 -4.57 10.82 -13.79
N ASP A 5 -3.89 11.20 -12.72
CA ASP A 5 -4.35 12.18 -11.74
C ASP A 5 -4.24 13.62 -12.22
N LEU A 6 -3.38 13.90 -13.21
CA LEU A 6 -3.16 15.26 -13.71
C LEU A 6 -4.19 15.66 -14.78
N ALA A 7 -4.61 16.93 -14.71
CA ALA A 7 -5.61 17.49 -15.64
C ALA A 7 -5.17 17.42 -17.12
N ARG A 8 -3.87 17.50 -17.42
CA ARG A 8 -3.33 17.42 -18.77
C ARG A 8 -3.55 16.06 -19.42
N ASP A 9 -3.61 14.99 -18.62
CA ASP A 9 -3.72 13.61 -19.09
C ASP A 9 -5.12 13.01 -18.80
N ILE A 10 -6.09 13.81 -18.36
CA ILE A 10 -7.42 13.36 -17.94
C ILE A 10 -8.19 12.61 -19.04
N CYS A 11 -7.97 12.95 -20.30
CA CYS A 11 -8.59 12.26 -21.44
C CYS A 11 -8.13 10.78 -21.55
N PHE A 12 -6.93 10.47 -21.06
CA PHE A 12 -6.36 9.12 -21.05
C PHE A 12 -6.86 8.25 -19.90
N ARG A 13 -7.71 8.76 -19.01
CA ARG A 13 -8.54 7.93 -18.13
C ARG A 13 -9.48 7.04 -18.93
N ASN A 14 -9.88 7.49 -20.13
CA ASN A 14 -10.58 6.65 -21.07
C ASN A 14 -9.60 5.64 -21.72
N PRO A 15 -9.78 4.32 -21.48
CA PRO A 15 -8.86 3.30 -21.97
C PRO A 15 -8.77 3.23 -23.50
N LEU A 16 -9.85 3.57 -24.21
CA LEU A 16 -9.84 3.60 -25.68
C LEU A 16 -8.99 4.75 -26.24
N GLU A 17 -9.07 5.93 -25.61
CA GLU A 17 -8.26 7.09 -26.01
C GLU A 17 -6.78 6.87 -25.74
N LEU A 18 -6.45 6.25 -24.61
CA LEU A 18 -5.06 5.86 -24.31
C LEU A 18 -4.54 4.86 -25.34
N ALA A 19 -5.27 3.78 -25.59
CA ALA A 19 -4.85 2.76 -26.54
C ALA A 19 -4.63 3.36 -27.95
N ARG A 20 -5.55 4.21 -28.41
CA ARG A 20 -5.44 4.90 -29.69
C ARG A 20 -4.18 5.77 -29.76
N ALA A 21 -3.98 6.65 -28.78
CA ALA A 21 -2.85 7.58 -28.77
C ALA A 21 -1.48 6.86 -28.70
N VAL A 22 -1.40 5.72 -28.00
CA VAL A 22 -0.18 4.92 -27.94
C VAL A 22 0.06 4.20 -29.25
N ARG A 23 -0.97 3.58 -29.86
CA ARG A 23 -0.84 2.93 -31.17
C ARG A 23 -0.37 3.88 -32.25
N GLU A 24 -0.98 5.06 -32.39
CA GLU A 24 -0.59 6.08 -33.35
C GLU A 24 0.90 6.47 -33.27
N LYS A 25 1.49 6.39 -32.05
CA LYS A 25 2.91 6.73 -31.86
C LYS A 25 3.86 5.57 -32.08
N VAL A 26 3.44 4.35 -31.85
CA VAL A 26 4.32 3.17 -31.74
C VAL A 26 4.20 2.23 -32.93
N GLU A 27 2.99 2.07 -33.48
CA GLU A 27 2.73 1.13 -34.56
C GLU A 27 3.48 1.52 -35.85
N GLY A 28 4.15 0.55 -36.43
CA GLY A 28 4.97 0.77 -37.63
C GLY A 28 6.33 1.43 -37.40
N GLN A 29 6.68 1.73 -36.14
CA GLN A 29 8.01 2.27 -35.80
C GLN A 29 8.99 1.14 -35.51
N ALA A 30 10.27 1.34 -35.89
CA ALA A 30 11.34 0.38 -35.63
C ALA A 30 11.98 0.54 -34.23
N SER A 31 11.76 1.67 -33.56
CA SER A 31 12.35 1.98 -32.27
C SER A 31 11.61 1.29 -31.12
N GLN A 32 12.33 0.96 -30.06
CA GLN A 32 11.73 0.49 -28.79
C GLN A 32 11.07 1.66 -28.07
N TYR A 33 9.87 1.42 -27.54
CA TYR A 33 9.10 2.37 -26.78
C TYR A 33 8.81 1.84 -25.37
N TYR A 34 8.68 2.75 -24.42
CA TYR A 34 8.32 2.47 -23.03
C TYR A 34 7.10 3.31 -22.66
N LEU A 35 6.00 2.64 -22.32
CA LEU A 35 4.79 3.28 -21.83
C LEU A 35 4.79 3.27 -20.30
N PHE A 36 4.76 4.44 -19.69
CA PHE A 36 4.58 4.60 -18.25
C PHE A 36 3.21 5.20 -18.01
N VAL A 37 2.39 4.53 -17.21
CA VAL A 37 1.07 5.01 -16.77
C VAL A 37 1.04 5.02 -15.26
N ASP A 38 0.88 6.20 -14.70
CA ASP A 38 0.81 6.41 -13.25
C ASP A 38 -0.65 6.52 -12.80
N GLU A 39 -0.92 6.05 -11.56
CA GLU A 39 -2.25 6.05 -10.93
C GLU A 39 -3.33 5.35 -11.77
N ILE A 40 -3.05 4.11 -12.21
CA ILE A 40 -3.94 3.30 -13.07
C ILE A 40 -5.37 3.17 -12.50
N GLN A 41 -5.55 3.24 -11.17
CA GLN A 41 -6.86 3.19 -10.53
C GLN A 41 -7.74 4.42 -10.82
N MET A 42 -7.17 5.48 -11.38
CA MET A 42 -7.92 6.66 -11.84
C MET A 42 -8.55 6.46 -13.22
N SER A 43 -8.32 5.31 -13.87
CA SER A 43 -8.91 5.00 -15.18
C SER A 43 -10.41 4.76 -15.07
N ASP A 44 -11.13 5.16 -16.12
CA ASP A 44 -12.58 4.96 -16.23
C ASP A 44 -12.91 3.61 -16.86
N GLU A 45 -14.10 3.09 -16.56
CA GLU A 45 -14.73 2.03 -17.35
C GLU A 45 -15.66 2.65 -18.38
N VAL A 46 -15.46 2.37 -19.66
CA VAL A 46 -16.26 2.94 -20.74
C VAL A 46 -17.16 1.90 -21.41
N PRO A 47 -18.34 2.29 -21.94
CA PRO A 47 -19.19 1.38 -22.71
C PRO A 47 -18.44 0.82 -23.92
N ASN A 48 -18.66 -0.46 -24.22
CA ASN A 48 -18.15 -1.06 -25.43
C ASN A 48 -18.91 -0.49 -26.64
N PRO A 49 -18.27 0.21 -27.57
CA PRO A 49 -18.94 0.83 -28.73
C PRO A 49 -19.62 -0.19 -29.65
N TYR A 50 -19.16 -1.44 -29.64
CA TYR A 50 -19.75 -2.53 -30.46
C TYR A 50 -20.77 -3.37 -29.72
N ASN A 51 -20.86 -3.25 -28.38
CA ASN A 51 -21.85 -3.91 -27.53
C ASN A 51 -22.14 -3.08 -26.29
N PRO A 52 -22.93 -1.98 -26.39
CA PRO A 52 -23.15 -1.02 -25.30
C PRO A 52 -23.84 -1.61 -24.06
N SER A 53 -24.59 -2.70 -24.23
CA SER A 53 -25.27 -3.41 -23.13
C SER A 53 -24.43 -4.54 -22.52
N GLY A 54 -23.26 -4.82 -23.10
CA GLY A 54 -22.34 -5.84 -22.64
C GLY A 54 -21.37 -5.36 -21.58
N ARG A 55 -20.29 -6.14 -21.38
CA ARG A 55 -19.20 -5.77 -20.48
C ARG A 55 -18.57 -4.45 -20.94
N LYS A 56 -18.36 -3.54 -20.00
CA LYS A 56 -17.59 -2.32 -20.24
C LYS A 56 -16.12 -2.64 -20.58
N ILE A 57 -15.51 -1.74 -21.31
CA ILE A 57 -14.09 -1.78 -21.59
C ILE A 57 -13.34 -1.15 -20.40
N THR A 58 -12.36 -1.85 -19.91
CA THR A 58 -11.51 -1.47 -18.79
C THR A 58 -10.11 -1.11 -19.27
N PHE A 59 -9.31 -0.57 -18.37
CA PHE A 59 -7.89 -0.32 -18.63
C PHE A 59 -7.12 -1.60 -18.98
N TYR A 60 -7.50 -2.73 -18.38
CA TYR A 60 -6.88 -4.03 -18.68
C TYR A 60 -7.09 -4.47 -20.13
N ASP A 61 -8.26 -4.17 -20.70
CA ASP A 61 -8.54 -4.45 -22.11
C ASP A 61 -7.62 -3.63 -23.02
N ALA A 62 -7.41 -2.35 -22.70
CA ALA A 62 -6.48 -1.47 -23.43
C ALA A 62 -5.02 -1.95 -23.33
N LEU A 63 -4.57 -2.32 -22.13
CA LEU A 63 -3.21 -2.83 -21.96
C LEU A 63 -3.00 -4.17 -22.69
N ASN A 64 -3.99 -5.07 -22.64
CA ASN A 64 -3.91 -6.35 -23.36
C ASN A 64 -3.84 -6.15 -24.88
N ASP A 65 -4.54 -5.15 -25.40
CA ASP A 65 -4.44 -4.76 -26.80
C ASP A 65 -3.04 -4.20 -27.16
N LEU A 66 -2.53 -3.28 -26.35
CA LEU A 66 -1.22 -2.67 -26.53
C LEU A 66 -0.04 -3.66 -26.40
N LYS A 67 -0.18 -4.70 -25.60
CA LYS A 67 0.81 -5.80 -25.50
C LYS A 67 1.05 -6.54 -26.82
N SER A 68 0.17 -6.39 -27.80
CA SER A 68 0.38 -6.97 -29.12
C SER A 68 1.47 -6.26 -29.94
N LEU A 69 1.90 -5.07 -29.51
CA LEU A 69 2.96 -4.30 -30.15
C LEU A 69 4.34 -4.81 -29.73
N PRO A 70 5.15 -5.38 -30.63
CA PRO A 70 6.39 -6.07 -30.27
C PRO A 70 7.51 -5.13 -29.79
N ASN A 71 7.38 -3.84 -30.06
CA ASN A 71 8.34 -2.80 -29.71
C ASN A 71 7.86 -1.90 -28.58
N LEU A 72 6.94 -2.40 -27.71
CA LEU A 72 6.38 -1.63 -26.60
C LEU A 72 6.50 -2.41 -25.29
N ASP A 73 7.21 -1.85 -24.31
CA ASP A 73 7.19 -2.26 -22.93
C ASP A 73 6.26 -1.37 -22.11
N ILE A 74 5.45 -1.96 -21.24
CA ILE A 74 4.42 -1.24 -20.49
C ILE A 74 4.70 -1.34 -18.99
N TYR A 75 4.76 -0.19 -18.33
CA TYR A 75 4.92 -0.03 -16.88
C TYR A 75 3.70 0.73 -16.34
N VAL A 76 3.05 0.15 -15.36
CA VAL A 76 1.90 0.77 -14.69
C VAL A 76 2.20 0.90 -13.20
N THR A 77 1.78 2.01 -12.61
CA THR A 77 1.84 2.21 -11.16
C THR A 77 0.44 2.41 -10.59
N GLY A 78 0.34 2.22 -9.29
CA GLY A 78 -0.89 2.49 -8.53
C GLY A 78 -0.69 2.24 -7.05
N SER A 79 -1.44 2.95 -6.23
CA SER A 79 -1.34 2.91 -4.77
C SER A 79 -2.16 1.77 -4.12
N ASN A 80 -2.70 0.83 -4.91
CA ASN A 80 -3.56 -0.25 -4.41
C ASN A 80 -3.03 -1.63 -4.81
N SER A 81 -2.58 -2.41 -3.80
CA SER A 81 -2.07 -3.77 -4.00
C SER A 81 -3.04 -4.70 -4.73
N LYS A 82 -4.35 -4.62 -4.44
CA LYS A 82 -5.34 -5.49 -5.10
C LYS A 82 -5.50 -5.20 -6.59
N MET A 83 -5.51 -3.92 -6.98
CA MET A 83 -5.57 -3.58 -8.41
C MET A 83 -4.32 -4.00 -9.16
N LEU A 84 -3.15 -3.97 -8.50
CA LEU A 84 -1.89 -4.28 -9.16
C LEU A 84 -1.54 -5.78 -9.09
N SER A 85 -1.87 -6.50 -8.02
CA SER A 85 -1.46 -7.88 -7.86
C SER A 85 -2.52 -8.90 -8.29
N SER A 86 -3.74 -8.85 -7.71
CA SER A 86 -4.74 -9.89 -7.97
C SER A 86 -5.44 -9.70 -9.31
N ASP A 87 -5.82 -8.46 -9.64
CA ASP A 87 -6.57 -8.18 -10.86
C ASP A 87 -5.63 -8.23 -12.08
N ILE A 88 -4.42 -7.67 -11.96
CA ILE A 88 -3.40 -7.76 -13.01
C ILE A 88 -2.96 -9.20 -13.25
N LEU A 89 -2.65 -9.97 -12.22
CA LEU A 89 -2.26 -11.37 -12.38
C LEU A 89 -3.38 -12.20 -13.02
N THR A 90 -4.64 -11.93 -12.68
CA THR A 90 -5.79 -12.62 -13.24
C THR A 90 -6.05 -12.20 -14.69
N GLU A 91 -6.06 -10.90 -14.98
CA GLU A 91 -6.34 -10.38 -16.31
C GLU A 91 -5.18 -10.59 -17.30
N PHE A 92 -3.94 -10.49 -16.82
CA PHE A 92 -2.76 -10.74 -17.67
C PHE A 92 -2.27 -12.18 -17.69
N ARG A 93 -2.89 -13.08 -16.91
CA ARG A 93 -2.61 -14.53 -16.92
C ARG A 93 -1.11 -14.88 -16.85
N GLY A 94 -0.41 -14.27 -15.89
CA GLY A 94 1.03 -14.53 -15.69
C GLY A 94 1.96 -13.90 -16.75
N ARG A 95 1.51 -12.87 -17.48
CA ARG A 95 2.31 -12.12 -18.47
C ARG A 95 2.74 -10.75 -17.95
N SER A 96 2.91 -10.62 -16.65
CA SER A 96 3.37 -9.39 -15.99
C SER A 96 4.19 -9.74 -14.77
N ASP A 97 5.17 -8.90 -14.48
CA ASP A 97 5.99 -8.96 -13.27
C ASP A 97 5.60 -7.83 -12.33
N GLU A 98 5.57 -8.12 -11.03
CA GLU A 98 5.31 -7.12 -9.99
C GLU A 98 6.65 -6.62 -9.45
N ILE A 99 6.83 -5.29 -9.45
CA ILE A 99 7.97 -4.63 -8.82
C ILE A 99 7.44 -3.86 -7.62
N ARG A 100 7.80 -4.31 -6.41
CA ARG A 100 7.48 -3.61 -5.17
C ARG A 100 8.57 -2.63 -4.82
N VAL A 101 8.17 -1.37 -4.58
CA VAL A 101 9.07 -0.31 -4.11
C VAL A 101 8.81 -0.10 -2.63
N HIS A 102 9.78 -0.49 -1.81
CA HIS A 102 9.73 -0.34 -0.36
C HIS A 102 10.34 1.00 0.06
N PRO A 103 10.05 1.50 1.29
CA PRO A 103 10.86 2.52 1.93
C PRO A 103 12.35 2.13 1.93
N LEU A 104 13.26 3.09 2.10
CA LEU A 104 14.69 2.81 2.17
C LEU A 104 14.99 1.79 3.27
N SER A 105 15.73 0.75 2.94
CA SER A 105 16.34 -0.12 3.94
C SER A 105 17.36 0.65 4.79
N PHE A 106 17.74 0.12 5.95
CA PHE A 106 18.78 0.78 6.75
C PHE A 106 20.10 0.93 5.98
N SER A 107 20.44 -0.03 5.12
CA SER A 107 21.64 0.04 4.30
C SER A 107 21.62 1.22 3.32
N GLU A 108 20.49 1.41 2.62
CA GLU A 108 20.28 2.52 1.68
C GLU A 108 20.23 3.86 2.40
N TYR A 109 19.53 3.91 3.54
CA TYR A 109 19.47 5.08 4.40
C TYR A 109 20.88 5.48 4.86
N TYR A 110 21.65 4.53 5.39
CA TYR A 110 23.02 4.78 5.86
C TYR A 110 23.97 5.20 4.73
N ALA A 111 23.82 4.61 3.55
CA ALA A 111 24.60 5.04 2.38
C ALA A 111 24.34 6.51 2.00
N ALA A 112 23.13 7.01 2.26
CA ALA A 112 22.74 8.39 1.95
C ALA A 112 23.19 9.40 3.04
N VAL A 113 23.13 9.02 4.34
CA VAL A 113 23.43 9.93 5.45
C VAL A 113 24.89 9.88 5.90
N GLY A 114 25.53 8.71 5.88
CA GLY A 114 26.88 8.48 6.38
C GLY A 114 27.02 8.67 7.89
N GLY A 115 28.24 8.99 8.34
CA GLY A 115 28.54 9.29 9.74
C GLY A 115 28.68 8.05 10.64
N ASP A 116 28.43 8.22 11.95
CA ASP A 116 28.43 7.09 12.88
C ASP A 116 27.26 6.16 12.61
N LYS A 117 27.54 4.86 12.57
CA LYS A 117 26.53 3.85 12.20
C LYS A 117 25.49 3.64 13.30
N SER A 118 25.88 3.79 14.56
CA SER A 118 24.95 3.66 15.69
C SER A 118 23.95 4.82 15.72
N ASP A 119 24.45 6.05 15.58
CA ASP A 119 23.63 7.26 15.51
C ASP A 119 22.67 7.21 14.30
N ALA A 120 23.18 6.75 13.16
CA ALA A 120 22.36 6.56 11.96
C ALA A 120 21.28 5.50 12.17
N PHE A 121 21.58 4.41 12.88
CA PHE A 121 20.60 3.37 13.19
C PHE A 121 19.53 3.87 14.16
N ASP A 122 19.90 4.60 15.20
CA ASP A 122 18.95 5.18 16.14
C ASP A 122 18.00 6.17 15.45
N ASN A 123 18.53 7.00 14.55
CA ASN A 123 17.71 7.87 13.72
C ASN A 123 16.77 7.09 12.78
N TYR A 124 17.25 6.03 12.15
CA TYR A 124 16.43 5.16 11.30
C TYR A 124 15.34 4.43 12.10
N ALA A 125 15.67 3.88 13.26
CA ALA A 125 14.72 3.23 14.16
C ALA A 125 13.63 4.19 14.66
N PHE A 126 13.93 5.49 14.71
CA PHE A 126 13.00 6.52 15.16
C PHE A 126 12.18 7.13 14.02
N TYR A 127 12.81 7.47 12.88
CA TYR A 127 12.17 8.18 11.76
C TYR A 127 11.85 7.32 10.55
N GLY A 128 12.32 6.07 10.49
CA GLY A 128 12.09 5.16 9.37
C GLY A 128 12.89 5.48 8.11
N GLY A 129 12.49 4.82 7.01
CA GLY A 129 13.15 4.87 5.71
C GLY A 129 12.36 5.62 4.63
N MET A 130 11.35 6.42 4.97
CA MET A 130 10.66 7.23 3.95
C MET A 130 11.64 8.22 3.29
N PRO A 131 11.82 8.21 1.95
CA PRO A 131 12.90 8.94 1.28
C PRO A 131 12.96 10.44 1.61
N LEU A 132 11.81 11.10 1.72
CA LEU A 132 11.74 12.52 2.02
C LEU A 132 12.20 12.89 3.44
N ILE A 133 12.41 11.91 4.33
CA ILE A 133 13.00 12.14 5.66
C ILE A 133 14.42 12.71 5.52
N LEU A 134 15.17 12.25 4.52
CA LEU A 134 16.53 12.69 4.26
C LEU A 134 16.64 14.21 3.97
N SER A 135 15.60 14.79 3.38
CA SER A 135 15.55 16.22 3.03
C SER A 135 14.97 17.11 4.11
N ARG A 136 14.47 16.56 5.23
CA ARG A 136 13.89 17.38 6.30
C ARG A 136 14.94 18.00 7.20
N PRO A 137 14.88 19.31 7.47
CA PRO A 137 16.00 20.05 8.08
C PRO A 137 16.19 19.76 9.57
N ASN A 138 15.17 19.30 10.29
CA ASN A 138 15.23 19.05 11.73
C ASN A 138 14.22 18.00 12.18
N GLU A 139 14.32 17.57 13.43
CA GLU A 139 13.47 16.54 14.04
C GLU A 139 11.97 16.90 13.97
N THR A 140 11.61 18.13 14.30
CA THR A 140 10.21 18.58 14.23
C THR A 140 9.64 18.47 12.81
N ALA A 141 10.44 18.84 11.79
CA ALA A 141 10.04 18.74 10.39
C ALA A 141 9.89 17.27 9.96
N LYS A 142 10.77 16.38 10.43
CA LYS A 142 10.67 14.94 10.20
C LYS A 142 9.39 14.36 10.81
N MET A 143 9.15 14.65 12.09
CA MET A 143 7.96 14.17 12.81
C MET A 143 6.65 14.68 12.18
N ASN A 144 6.60 15.96 11.82
CA ASN A 144 5.42 16.55 11.17
C ASN A 144 5.17 15.94 9.79
N TYR A 145 6.23 15.72 9.00
CA TYR A 145 6.11 15.06 7.71
C TYR A 145 5.52 13.65 7.85
N LEU A 146 6.04 12.83 8.77
CA LEU A 146 5.53 11.47 8.98
C LEU A 146 4.08 11.45 9.46
N LYS A 147 3.71 12.37 10.37
CA LYS A 147 2.32 12.51 10.83
C LYS A 147 1.38 12.90 9.70
N SER A 148 1.76 13.89 8.88
CA SER A 148 0.97 14.30 7.72
C SER A 148 0.87 13.20 6.68
N LEU A 149 1.97 12.54 6.36
CA LEU A 149 1.99 11.42 5.42
C LEU A 149 1.06 10.30 5.90
N PHE A 150 1.10 9.98 7.17
CA PHE A 150 0.26 8.94 7.74
C PHE A 150 -1.23 9.30 7.70
N SER A 151 -1.59 10.51 8.17
CA SER A 151 -2.99 10.93 8.29
C SER A 151 -3.62 11.30 6.96
N GLU A 152 -2.93 12.11 6.16
CA GLU A 152 -3.49 12.71 4.94
C GLU A 152 -3.36 11.79 3.72
N VAL A 153 -2.26 11.04 3.63
CA VAL A 153 -2.04 10.18 2.46
C VAL A 153 -2.61 8.78 2.69
N TYR A 154 -2.18 8.11 3.76
CA TYR A 154 -2.59 6.73 3.97
C TYR A 154 -4.00 6.59 4.55
N LEU A 155 -4.27 7.19 5.71
CA LEU A 155 -5.52 6.95 6.42
C LEU A 155 -6.73 7.52 5.67
N LYS A 156 -6.61 8.75 5.18
CA LYS A 156 -7.67 9.40 4.41
C LYS A 156 -7.98 8.65 3.12
N ASP A 157 -6.95 8.23 2.37
CA ASP A 157 -7.13 7.45 1.15
C ASP A 157 -7.82 6.10 1.41
N ILE A 158 -7.46 5.38 2.49
CA ILE A 158 -8.14 4.15 2.87
C ILE A 158 -9.61 4.40 3.20
N ILE A 159 -9.91 5.43 3.98
CA ILE A 159 -11.29 5.78 4.37
C ILE A 159 -12.13 6.09 3.15
N GLU A 160 -11.67 6.96 2.27
CA GLU A 160 -12.39 7.40 1.08
C GLU A 160 -12.58 6.24 0.08
N ARG A 161 -11.51 5.53 -0.25
CA ARG A 161 -11.50 4.46 -1.24
C ARG A 161 -12.34 3.25 -0.81
N LYS A 162 -12.22 2.84 0.45
CA LYS A 162 -12.96 1.69 0.99
C LYS A 162 -14.33 2.07 1.56
N LYS A 163 -14.71 3.37 1.49
CA LYS A 163 -15.98 3.91 2.02
C LYS A 163 -16.22 3.49 3.47
N ILE A 164 -15.21 3.66 4.30
CA ILE A 164 -15.24 3.23 5.70
C ILE A 164 -16.27 4.04 6.47
N LYS A 165 -17.24 3.35 7.08
CA LYS A 165 -18.30 4.00 7.87
C LYS A 165 -17.93 4.19 9.35
N ARG A 166 -17.08 3.31 9.88
CA ARG A 166 -16.67 3.33 11.28
C ARG A 166 -15.18 3.66 11.37
N GLU A 167 -14.87 4.92 11.14
CA GLU A 167 -13.49 5.43 11.19
C GLU A 167 -12.86 5.29 12.58
N ASP A 168 -13.69 5.41 13.64
CA ASP A 168 -13.30 5.18 15.02
C ASP A 168 -12.72 3.77 15.23
N VAL A 169 -13.37 2.76 14.64
CA VAL A 169 -12.93 1.36 14.74
C VAL A 169 -11.68 1.10 13.91
N LEU A 170 -11.60 1.67 12.70
CA LEU A 170 -10.40 1.59 11.88
C LEU A 170 -9.20 2.20 12.61
N SER A 171 -9.38 3.41 13.16
CA SER A 171 -8.36 4.13 13.92
C SER A 171 -7.89 3.33 15.13
N ALA A 172 -8.82 2.76 15.91
CA ALA A 172 -8.49 1.95 17.08
C ALA A 172 -7.83 0.60 16.72
N THR A 173 -8.26 -0.03 15.61
CA THR A 173 -7.59 -1.25 15.09
C THR A 173 -6.15 -0.96 14.71
N LEU A 174 -5.93 0.16 14.03
CA LEU A 174 -4.61 0.63 13.62
C LEU A 174 -3.70 0.94 14.83
N ASP A 175 -4.22 1.60 15.88
CA ASP A 175 -3.48 1.86 17.10
C ASP A 175 -3.03 0.56 17.78
N MET A 176 -3.90 -0.45 17.78
CA MET A 176 -3.56 -1.76 18.33
C MET A 176 -2.49 -2.47 17.52
N LEU A 177 -2.56 -2.44 16.19
CA LEU A 177 -1.52 -3.01 15.34
C LEU A 177 -0.17 -2.29 15.54
N CYS A 178 -0.16 -0.97 15.53
CA CYS A 178 1.04 -0.17 15.79
C CYS A 178 1.66 -0.46 17.17
N SER A 179 0.82 -0.70 18.18
CA SER A 179 1.29 -1.00 19.54
C SER A 179 1.76 -2.45 19.71
N SER A 180 1.39 -3.36 18.81
CA SER A 180 1.69 -4.79 18.91
C SER A 180 2.53 -5.32 17.74
N ILE A 181 3.31 -4.44 17.07
CA ILE A 181 4.21 -4.88 15.99
C ILE A 181 5.13 -6.01 16.48
N GLY A 182 5.36 -7.01 15.62
CA GLY A 182 6.18 -8.17 15.96
C GLY A 182 5.59 -9.10 17.03
N SER A 183 4.49 -8.72 17.69
CA SER A 183 3.81 -9.57 18.66
C SER A 183 2.72 -10.41 18.00
N LEU A 184 2.49 -11.61 18.56
CA LEU A 184 1.41 -12.48 18.12
C LEU A 184 0.05 -11.83 18.39
N THR A 185 -0.71 -11.56 17.35
CA THR A 185 -2.06 -11.02 17.46
C THR A 185 -3.00 -11.63 16.43
N ASN A 186 -4.30 -11.48 16.67
CA ASN A 186 -5.33 -11.90 15.72
C ASN A 186 -6.55 -10.96 15.80
N PRO A 187 -7.40 -10.94 14.76
CA PRO A 187 -8.61 -10.11 14.72
C PRO A 187 -9.54 -10.31 15.91
N THR A 188 -9.66 -11.55 16.42
CA THR A 188 -10.51 -11.90 17.57
C THR A 188 -10.05 -11.16 18.83
N ASN A 189 -8.75 -11.18 19.11
CA ASN A 189 -8.17 -10.51 20.29
C ASN A 189 -8.31 -8.99 20.17
N ILE A 190 -8.09 -8.43 18.99
CA ILE A 190 -8.31 -7.02 18.72
C ILE A 190 -9.77 -6.66 18.96
N ALA A 191 -10.73 -7.41 18.39
CA ALA A 191 -12.16 -7.17 18.58
C ALA A 191 -12.57 -7.25 20.07
N LYS A 192 -12.07 -8.25 20.82
CA LYS A 192 -12.31 -8.36 22.27
C LYS A 192 -11.81 -7.14 23.03
N SER A 193 -10.58 -6.70 22.75
CA SER A 193 -9.99 -5.54 23.42
C SER A 193 -10.74 -4.24 23.09
N LEU A 194 -11.16 -4.05 21.84
CA LEU A 194 -11.99 -2.93 21.42
C LEU A 194 -13.33 -2.95 22.13
N ASN A 195 -14.01 -4.10 22.17
CA ASN A 195 -15.33 -4.24 22.78
C ASN A 195 -15.31 -4.02 24.28
N SER A 196 -14.27 -4.45 25.00
CA SER A 196 -14.11 -4.17 26.42
C SER A 196 -14.04 -2.66 26.73
N ARG A 197 -13.37 -1.88 25.90
CA ARG A 197 -13.33 -0.42 26.02
C ARG A 197 -14.66 0.23 25.66
N ARG A 198 -15.30 -0.22 24.58
CA ARG A 198 -16.57 0.31 24.06
C ARG A 198 -17.75 0.07 24.98
N GLN A 199 -17.77 -1.06 25.68
CA GLN A 199 -18.78 -1.34 26.71
C GLN A 199 -18.75 -0.31 27.85
N LEU A 200 -17.56 0.14 28.25
CA LEU A 200 -17.41 1.18 29.27
C LEU A 200 -17.94 2.55 28.81
N SER A 201 -17.93 2.81 27.50
CA SER A 201 -18.40 4.06 26.90
C SER A 201 -19.84 3.98 26.39
N GLY A 202 -20.52 2.83 26.52
CA GLY A 202 -21.88 2.63 25.99
C GLY A 202 -21.99 2.58 24.45
N GLU A 203 -20.87 2.32 23.78
CA GLU A 203 -20.80 2.28 22.32
C GLU A 203 -21.14 0.89 21.76
N SER A 204 -21.56 0.84 20.50
CA SER A 204 -21.89 -0.42 19.82
C SER A 204 -20.66 -1.32 19.66
N THR A 205 -20.87 -2.63 19.76
CA THR A 205 -19.81 -3.64 19.60
C THR A 205 -19.28 -3.72 18.16
N VAL A 206 -18.10 -4.30 18.03
CA VAL A 206 -17.40 -4.51 16.77
C VAL A 206 -17.27 -6.01 16.56
N SER A 207 -17.63 -6.49 15.37
CA SER A 207 -17.46 -7.90 14.98
C SER A 207 -16.00 -8.18 14.60
N GLU A 208 -15.58 -9.42 14.78
CA GLU A 208 -14.29 -9.92 14.31
C GLU A 208 -14.12 -9.71 12.79
N ASN A 209 -15.18 -9.97 12.03
CA ASN A 209 -15.18 -9.76 10.57
C ASN A 209 -14.90 -8.30 10.18
N THR A 210 -15.38 -7.34 10.97
CA THR A 210 -15.09 -5.92 10.74
C THR A 210 -13.59 -5.64 10.96
N VAL A 211 -13.03 -6.16 12.04
CA VAL A 211 -11.59 -6.01 12.33
C VAL A 211 -10.74 -6.67 11.25
N THR A 212 -11.08 -7.90 10.86
CA THR A 212 -10.40 -8.62 9.76
C THR A 212 -10.43 -7.83 8.46
N SER A 213 -11.59 -7.28 8.10
CA SER A 213 -11.73 -6.44 6.91
C SER A 213 -10.83 -5.19 6.99
N TYR A 214 -10.76 -4.55 8.16
CA TYR A 214 -9.94 -3.35 8.33
C TYR A 214 -8.45 -3.66 8.30
N ILE A 215 -8.02 -4.75 8.89
CA ILE A 215 -6.63 -5.23 8.76
C ILE A 215 -6.29 -5.48 7.27
N GLY A 216 -7.20 -6.15 6.55
CA GLY A 216 -7.04 -6.36 5.11
C GLY A 216 -6.92 -5.05 4.33
N HIS A 217 -7.69 -4.01 4.68
CA HIS A 217 -7.57 -2.70 4.02
C HIS A 217 -6.25 -2.00 4.32
N LEU A 218 -5.71 -2.17 5.54
CA LEU A 218 -4.40 -1.63 5.92
C LEU A 218 -3.27 -2.35 5.17
N SER A 219 -3.41 -3.66 4.96
CA SER A 219 -2.45 -4.46 4.17
C SER A 219 -2.56 -4.14 2.67
N ASP A 220 -3.79 -3.98 2.14
CA ASP A 220 -4.02 -3.55 0.75
C ASP A 220 -3.39 -2.17 0.45
N ALA A 221 -3.25 -1.31 1.45
CA ALA A 221 -2.61 0.00 1.35
C ALA A 221 -1.09 -0.03 1.63
N TYR A 222 -0.49 -1.20 1.71
CA TYR A 222 0.94 -1.37 2.02
C TYR A 222 1.39 -0.70 3.33
N LEU A 223 0.50 -0.59 4.32
CA LEU A 223 0.85 -0.08 5.64
C LEU A 223 1.37 -1.17 6.57
N PHE A 224 0.78 -2.38 6.45
CA PHE A 224 1.17 -3.54 7.24
C PHE A 224 1.32 -4.77 6.37
N GLU A 225 2.28 -5.58 6.72
CA GLU A 225 2.43 -6.94 6.20
C GLU A 225 2.07 -7.95 7.28
N GLU A 226 1.30 -8.97 6.87
CA GLU A 226 0.91 -10.08 7.72
C GLU A 226 1.89 -11.23 7.55
N CYS A 227 2.55 -11.61 8.64
CA CYS A 227 3.48 -12.74 8.67
C CYS A 227 2.80 -13.96 9.29
N HIS A 228 2.54 -14.95 8.48
CA HIS A 228 1.98 -16.21 8.92
C HIS A 228 3.04 -17.10 9.54
N ARG A 229 2.66 -17.81 10.63
CA ARG A 229 3.52 -18.80 11.21
C ARG A 229 3.71 -19.96 10.22
N TYR A 230 4.94 -20.31 9.93
CA TYR A 230 5.24 -21.53 9.18
C TYR A 230 5.10 -22.76 10.10
N ASP A 231 4.18 -23.69 9.75
CA ASP A 231 4.02 -24.97 10.43
C ASP A 231 4.34 -26.13 9.46
N VAL A 232 5.44 -26.83 9.72
CA VAL A 232 5.90 -27.97 8.91
C VAL A 232 4.87 -29.12 8.87
N LYS A 233 3.99 -29.22 9.90
CA LYS A 233 2.99 -30.29 10.01
C LYS A 233 1.63 -29.95 9.40
N GLY A 234 1.44 -28.76 8.87
CA GLY A 234 0.32 -28.37 7.99
C GLY A 234 -1.10 -28.40 8.56
N ARG A 235 -1.31 -28.75 9.84
CA ARG A 235 -2.66 -28.96 10.38
C ARG A 235 -3.31 -27.76 11.06
N ASN A 236 -2.56 -26.70 11.36
CA ASN A 236 -3.04 -25.60 12.22
C ASN A 236 -2.80 -24.19 11.67
N TYR A 237 -2.54 -24.04 10.37
CA TYR A 237 -2.28 -22.73 9.75
C TYR A 237 -3.36 -21.68 10.06
N PHE A 238 -4.63 -22.08 10.13
CA PHE A 238 -5.76 -21.16 10.26
C PHE A 238 -6.11 -20.76 11.70
N ASN A 239 -5.49 -21.38 12.70
CA ASN A 239 -5.89 -21.19 14.11
C ASN A 239 -4.86 -20.45 14.96
N TYR A 240 -3.67 -20.13 14.42
CA TYR A 240 -2.65 -19.43 15.17
C TYR A 240 -2.71 -17.91 14.94
N PRO A 241 -2.41 -17.12 15.97
CA PRO A 241 -2.23 -15.69 15.81
C PRO A 241 -1.02 -15.41 14.90
N ASN A 242 -1.14 -14.39 14.05
CA ASN A 242 -0.10 -13.94 13.15
C ASN A 242 0.72 -12.80 13.76
N LYS A 243 1.86 -12.47 13.16
CA LYS A 243 2.56 -11.23 13.44
C LYS A 243 2.24 -10.22 12.34
N TYR A 244 2.20 -8.96 12.71
CA TYR A 244 2.02 -7.86 11.79
C TYR A 244 3.22 -6.92 11.90
N TYR A 245 3.78 -6.55 10.76
CA TYR A 245 4.89 -5.62 10.66
C TYR A 245 4.45 -4.38 9.89
N CYS A 246 4.82 -3.21 10.39
CA CYS A 246 4.60 -1.97 9.67
C CYS A 246 5.67 -1.84 8.58
N VAL A 247 5.26 -1.47 7.37
CA VAL A 247 6.17 -1.31 6.21
C VAL A 247 7.25 -0.26 6.48
N ASP A 248 6.95 0.76 7.29
CA ASP A 248 7.93 1.74 7.72
C ASP A 248 7.80 2.02 9.22
N ILE A 249 8.91 1.91 9.94
CA ILE A 249 8.91 2.09 11.40
C ILE A 249 8.64 3.54 11.79
N GLY A 250 9.02 4.52 10.99
CA GLY A 250 8.75 5.93 11.22
C GLY A 250 7.26 6.26 11.11
N LEU A 251 6.55 5.65 10.17
CA LEU A 251 5.08 5.75 10.07
C LEU A 251 4.39 5.18 11.31
N ARG A 252 4.83 3.99 11.76
CA ARG A 252 4.34 3.41 13.03
C ARG A 252 4.58 4.34 14.20
N ASN A 253 5.79 4.88 14.32
CA ASN A 253 6.15 5.78 15.41
C ASN A 253 5.33 7.08 15.37
N ALA A 254 5.11 7.64 14.18
CA ALA A 254 4.26 8.82 14.00
C ALA A 254 2.82 8.56 14.47
N ARG A 255 2.25 7.40 14.16
CA ARG A 255 0.90 7.02 14.57
C ARG A 255 0.73 6.97 16.09
N ILE A 256 1.69 6.39 16.81
CA ILE A 256 1.63 6.29 18.28
C ILE A 256 2.27 7.49 19.00
N GLY A 257 2.54 8.58 18.28
CA GLY A 257 3.08 9.81 18.84
C GLY A 257 4.53 9.69 19.30
N PHE A 258 5.33 8.83 18.66
CA PHE A 258 6.74 8.56 18.98
C PHE A 258 6.96 8.02 20.40
N ARG A 259 5.98 7.29 20.91
CA ARG A 259 6.02 6.61 22.22
C ARG A 259 6.28 5.11 22.02
N GLN A 260 6.39 4.36 23.13
CA GLN A 260 6.57 2.90 23.12
C GLN A 260 7.75 2.46 22.23
N GLN A 261 8.93 2.94 22.58
CA GLN A 261 10.18 2.57 21.88
C GLN A 261 10.72 1.25 22.44
N GLU A 262 9.96 0.16 22.28
CA GLU A 262 10.42 -1.19 22.60
C GLU A 262 11.39 -1.67 21.52
N MET A 263 12.68 -1.43 21.73
CA MET A 263 13.73 -1.63 20.73
C MET A 263 13.72 -3.03 20.12
N ALA A 264 13.39 -4.07 20.92
CA ALA A 264 13.34 -5.45 20.43
C ALA A 264 12.31 -5.61 19.29
N HIS A 265 11.10 -5.07 19.46
CA HIS A 265 10.05 -5.13 18.43
C HIS A 265 10.35 -4.22 17.25
N ILE A 266 10.96 -3.05 17.50
CA ILE A 266 11.41 -2.14 16.44
C ILE A 266 12.47 -2.82 15.58
N MET A 267 13.49 -3.43 16.20
CA MET A 267 14.53 -4.17 15.47
C MET A 267 13.96 -5.35 14.69
N GLU A 268 13.04 -6.11 15.30
CA GLU A 268 12.36 -7.21 14.61
C GLU A 268 11.62 -6.70 13.36
N ASN A 269 10.90 -5.58 13.48
CA ASN A 269 10.20 -4.96 12.34
C ASN A 269 11.18 -4.48 11.26
N ILE A 270 12.31 -3.90 11.64
CA ILE A 270 13.34 -3.43 10.70
C ILE A 270 14.00 -4.61 9.97
N ILE A 271 14.23 -5.73 10.68
CA ILE A 271 14.85 -6.92 10.08
C ILE A 271 13.88 -7.64 9.14
N TYR A 272 12.58 -7.57 9.43
CA TYR A 272 11.55 -8.19 8.59
C TYR A 272 11.41 -7.48 7.23
N ASN A 273 11.46 -6.14 7.22
CA ASN A 273 11.37 -5.32 6.02
C ASN A 273 12.72 -5.20 5.29
#